data_53d7f8e00ec503ca577ad47e720a88bc
#
_entry.id   53d7f8e00ec503ca577ad47e720a88bc
#
_cell.length_a   1.000
_cell.length_b   1.000
_cell.length_c   1.000
_cell.angle_alpha   90.00
_cell.angle_beta   90.00
_cell.angle_gamma   90.00
#
_symmetry.space_group_name_H-M   'P 1'
#
loop_
_entity.id
_entity.type
_entity.pdbx_description
1 polymer ?
#
loop_
_entity_poly.entity_id
_entity_poly.type
_entity_poly.pdbx_seq_one_letter_code
_entity_poly.pdbx_strand_id
1 'polypeptide(L)'
;VEQPGSVGWRFACPDWQERLKEGRSLVPDLPLDEAAANRAVDIFNMLRLPDVVGQPPLAEAAGEWHRDIVRAVFGSLDKKGHRKVPELFALVPKKNAKTTGGAAIMLTALLLNRRPRAEFLFVGPTQEVADLAFQQAAGMIDADPEGYLQKRFLLQEHIKTITDRLTKSKLKIKTFDMKVMTGAKPVGVLVDELHLMSSMSYAMRVVGQIRGGMIANP
;
A
#
# COMPACT_ATOMS: atom_id res chain seq x y z
N VAL A 1 -18.93 -2.58 29.03
CA VAL A 1 -17.83 -2.76 29.99
C VAL A 1 -16.64 -3.22 29.16
N GLU A 2 -15.74 -2.28 28.82
CA GLU A 2 -14.47 -2.59 28.15
C GLU A 2 -13.60 -3.42 29.10
N GLN A 3 -13.19 -4.60 28.66
CA GLN A 3 -12.19 -5.39 29.39
C GLN A 3 -10.82 -4.70 29.26
N PRO A 4 -10.13 -4.43 30.40
CA PRO A 4 -8.78 -3.88 30.34
C PRO A 4 -7.83 -4.94 29.79
N GLY A 5 -7.26 -4.68 28.59
CA GLY A 5 -6.25 -5.53 27.96
C GLY A 5 -6.56 -5.98 26.53
N SER A 6 -7.74 -5.76 25.99
CA SER A 6 -7.97 -5.96 24.56
C SER A 6 -7.35 -4.79 23.79
N VAL A 7 -6.35 -5.07 22.98
CA VAL A 7 -5.92 -4.16 21.90
C VAL A 7 -7.11 -4.11 20.93
N GLY A 8 -8.07 -3.22 21.23
CA GLY A 8 -9.22 -3.02 20.38
C GLY A 8 -8.76 -2.45 19.04
N TRP A 9 -8.78 -3.25 18.00
CA TRP A 9 -8.62 -2.76 16.65
C TRP A 9 -9.80 -1.83 16.37
N ARG A 10 -9.58 -0.54 16.35
CA ARG A 10 -10.56 0.38 15.77
C ARG A 10 -10.81 -0.10 14.35
N PHE A 11 -12.08 -0.24 13.98
CA PHE A 11 -12.46 -0.72 12.65
C PHE A 11 -12.07 -2.19 12.34
N ALA A 12 -11.99 -3.07 13.34
CA ALA A 12 -12.06 -4.51 13.09
C ALA A 12 -13.40 -4.85 12.42
N CYS A 13 -13.40 -5.89 11.59
CA CYS A 13 -14.61 -6.39 10.92
C CYS A 13 -15.08 -7.68 11.61
N PRO A 14 -15.75 -7.60 12.79
CA PRO A 14 -16.17 -8.77 13.56
C PRO A 14 -17.29 -9.56 12.87
N ASP A 15 -18.09 -8.90 12.03
CA ASP A 15 -19.19 -9.42 11.22
C ASP A 15 -18.75 -9.87 9.82
N TRP A 16 -17.46 -10.19 9.62
CA TRP A 16 -16.90 -10.51 8.30
C TRP A 16 -17.62 -11.67 7.59
N GLN A 17 -18.11 -12.67 8.33
CA GLN A 17 -18.82 -13.82 7.75
C GLN A 17 -20.17 -13.41 7.15
N GLU A 18 -20.88 -12.51 7.83
CA GLU A 18 -22.18 -11.99 7.34
C GLU A 18 -21.97 -11.09 6.14
N ARG A 19 -20.97 -10.17 6.20
CA ARG A 19 -20.61 -9.31 5.08
C ARG A 19 -20.25 -10.10 3.83
N LEU A 20 -19.48 -11.20 3.98
CA LEU A 20 -19.16 -12.06 2.83
C LEU A 20 -20.40 -12.71 2.22
N LYS A 21 -21.35 -13.20 3.05
CA LYS A 21 -22.59 -13.80 2.57
C LYS A 21 -23.47 -12.80 1.82
N GLU A 22 -23.44 -11.56 2.25
CA GLU A 22 -24.24 -10.46 1.71
C GLU A 22 -23.53 -9.71 0.57
N GLY A 23 -22.31 -10.12 0.19
CA GLY A 23 -21.51 -9.45 -0.83
C GLY A 23 -21.07 -8.03 -0.44
N ARG A 24 -21.06 -7.70 0.85
CA ARG A 24 -20.61 -6.41 1.37
C ARG A 24 -19.09 -6.36 1.53
N SER A 25 -18.54 -5.16 1.46
CA SER A 25 -17.13 -4.91 1.76
C SER A 25 -16.76 -5.39 3.17
N LEU A 26 -15.57 -5.97 3.32
CA LEU A 26 -14.97 -6.31 4.63
C LEU A 26 -14.33 -5.10 5.32
N VAL A 27 -14.19 -3.98 4.62
CA VAL A 27 -13.79 -2.72 5.24
C VAL A 27 -14.98 -2.19 6.04
N PRO A 28 -14.81 -1.84 7.34
CA PRO A 28 -15.87 -1.24 8.14
C PRO A 28 -16.39 0.05 7.54
N ASP A 29 -17.62 0.44 7.90
CA ASP A 29 -18.18 1.72 7.47
C ASP A 29 -17.35 2.87 8.04
N LEU A 30 -16.73 3.63 7.15
CA LEU A 30 -15.82 4.72 7.48
C LEU A 30 -16.39 6.04 6.95
N PRO A 31 -16.18 7.16 7.66
CA PRO A 31 -16.43 8.45 7.07
C PRO A 31 -15.44 8.69 5.93
N LEU A 32 -15.94 8.86 4.71
CA LEU A 32 -15.13 9.07 3.52
C LEU A 32 -15.29 10.50 2.98
N ASP A 33 -14.17 11.08 2.57
CA ASP A 33 -14.15 12.12 1.55
C ASP A 33 -14.29 11.40 0.20
N GLU A 34 -15.51 11.41 -0.35
CA GLU A 34 -15.83 10.68 -1.58
C GLU A 34 -15.00 11.16 -2.77
N ALA A 35 -14.68 12.43 -2.85
CA ALA A 35 -13.86 12.97 -3.95
C ALA A 35 -12.41 12.44 -3.87
N ALA A 36 -11.85 12.38 -2.66
CA ALA A 36 -10.51 11.81 -2.44
C ALA A 36 -10.51 10.30 -2.68
N ALA A 37 -11.53 9.58 -2.19
CA ALA A 37 -11.68 8.14 -2.37
C ALA A 37 -11.79 7.77 -3.85
N ASN A 38 -12.68 8.43 -4.59
CA ASN A 38 -12.91 8.16 -6.00
C ASN A 38 -11.66 8.46 -6.83
N ARG A 39 -10.99 9.60 -6.61
CA ARG A 39 -9.72 9.91 -7.29
C ARG A 39 -8.65 8.85 -7.06
N ALA A 40 -8.55 8.31 -5.85
CA ALA A 40 -7.60 7.26 -5.55
C ALA A 40 -7.93 5.96 -6.29
N VAL A 41 -9.21 5.58 -6.33
CA VAL A 41 -9.70 4.42 -7.08
C VAL A 41 -9.48 4.61 -8.58
N ASP A 42 -9.74 5.78 -9.13
CA ASP A 42 -9.52 6.07 -10.55
C ASP A 42 -8.04 5.88 -10.94
N ILE A 43 -7.13 6.40 -10.12
CA ILE A 43 -5.69 6.22 -10.34
C ILE A 43 -5.30 4.75 -10.23
N PHE A 44 -5.78 4.05 -9.21
CA PHE A 44 -5.52 2.61 -9.05
C PHE A 44 -6.04 1.82 -10.26
N ASN A 45 -7.24 2.09 -10.70
CA ASN A 45 -7.92 1.41 -11.79
C ASN A 45 -7.24 1.60 -13.17
N MET A 46 -6.55 2.73 -13.37
CA MET A 46 -5.79 2.99 -14.61
C MET A 46 -4.49 2.19 -14.70
N LEU A 47 -3.91 1.75 -13.58
CA LEU A 47 -2.72 0.91 -13.59
C LEU A 47 -3.04 -0.42 -14.26
N ARG A 48 -2.02 -1.03 -14.91
CA ARG A 48 -2.20 -2.27 -15.69
C ARG A 48 -1.40 -3.42 -15.11
N LEU A 49 -1.93 -4.63 -15.23
CA LEU A 49 -1.19 -5.85 -14.88
C LEU A 49 -0.08 -6.08 -15.91
N PRO A 50 1.21 -6.06 -15.50
CA PRO A 50 2.31 -6.12 -16.45
C PRO A 50 2.57 -7.53 -17.01
N ASP A 51 2.25 -8.55 -16.24
CA ASP A 51 2.57 -9.96 -16.50
C ASP A 51 1.38 -10.78 -17.06
N VAL A 52 0.32 -10.10 -17.46
CA VAL A 52 -0.86 -10.73 -18.10
C VAL A 52 -0.93 -10.30 -19.57
N VAL A 53 -1.21 -11.24 -20.43
CA VAL A 53 -1.40 -10.97 -21.88
C VAL A 53 -2.47 -9.90 -22.08
N GLY A 54 -2.16 -8.91 -22.89
CA GLY A 54 -3.02 -7.75 -23.13
C GLY A 54 -2.94 -6.67 -22.03
N GLN A 55 -2.20 -6.91 -20.97
CA GLN A 55 -1.98 -5.97 -19.88
C GLN A 55 -3.26 -5.25 -19.46
N PRO A 56 -4.29 -5.99 -18.97
CA PRO A 56 -5.58 -5.39 -18.64
C PRO A 56 -5.45 -4.34 -17.53
N PRO A 57 -6.28 -3.28 -17.54
CA PRO A 57 -6.30 -2.32 -16.45
C PRO A 57 -6.82 -2.97 -15.17
N LEU A 58 -6.39 -2.46 -14.02
CA LEU A 58 -6.84 -2.96 -12.72
C LEU A 58 -8.34 -2.74 -12.50
N ALA A 59 -8.96 -1.81 -13.23
CA ALA A 59 -10.42 -1.68 -13.29
C ALA A 59 -11.12 -3.01 -13.63
N GLU A 60 -10.52 -3.81 -14.51
CA GLU A 60 -11.06 -5.09 -14.99
C GLU A 60 -10.49 -6.28 -14.22
N ALA A 61 -9.20 -6.21 -13.86
CA ALA A 61 -8.44 -7.36 -13.38
C ALA A 61 -8.30 -7.44 -11.85
N ALA A 62 -8.47 -6.33 -11.13
CA ALA A 62 -8.36 -6.32 -9.67
C ALA A 62 -9.67 -6.74 -9.00
N GLY A 63 -9.54 -7.51 -7.91
CA GLY A 63 -10.69 -7.81 -7.05
C GLY A 63 -11.22 -6.55 -6.33
N GLU A 64 -12.52 -6.52 -6.03
CA GLU A 64 -13.18 -5.38 -5.39
C GLU A 64 -12.54 -5.00 -4.04
N TRP A 65 -12.06 -5.99 -3.30
CA TRP A 65 -11.41 -5.77 -2.01
C TRP A 65 -10.17 -4.86 -2.09
N HIS A 66 -9.47 -4.81 -3.24
CA HIS A 66 -8.37 -3.86 -3.45
C HIS A 66 -8.89 -2.42 -3.50
N ARG A 67 -10.00 -2.20 -4.22
CA ARG A 67 -10.65 -0.88 -4.32
C ARG A 67 -11.19 -0.42 -2.97
N ASP A 68 -11.75 -1.35 -2.18
CA ASP A 68 -12.19 -1.08 -0.81
C ASP A 68 -11.04 -0.59 0.07
N ILE A 69 -9.87 -1.25 -0.01
CA ILE A 69 -8.67 -0.82 0.70
C ILE A 69 -8.23 0.57 0.23
N VAL A 70 -8.20 0.80 -1.07
CA VAL A 70 -7.82 2.10 -1.65
C VAL A 70 -8.76 3.20 -1.18
N ARG A 71 -10.07 2.98 -1.19
CA ARG A 71 -11.07 3.91 -0.66
C ARG A 71 -10.84 4.21 0.82
N ALA A 72 -10.67 3.18 1.63
CA ALA A 72 -10.46 3.32 3.07
C ALA A 72 -9.17 4.09 3.40
N VAL A 73 -8.06 3.71 2.79
CA VAL A 73 -6.74 4.31 3.08
C VAL A 73 -6.62 5.74 2.57
N PHE A 74 -7.16 6.03 1.38
CA PHE A 74 -6.98 7.34 0.76
C PHE A 74 -8.16 8.28 0.95
N GLY A 75 -9.35 7.76 1.20
CA GLY A 75 -10.58 8.54 1.33
C GLY A 75 -11.02 8.79 2.77
N SER A 76 -10.59 7.99 3.76
CA SER A 76 -10.98 8.25 5.16
C SER A 76 -10.16 9.39 5.76
N LEU A 77 -10.66 10.61 5.59
CA LEU A 77 -10.00 11.85 6.00
C LEU A 77 -10.87 12.61 7.03
N ASP A 78 -10.23 13.37 7.90
CA ASP A 78 -10.91 14.35 8.73
C ASP A 78 -11.11 15.68 7.96
N LYS A 79 -11.80 16.63 8.58
CA LYS A 79 -12.06 17.96 7.99
C LYS A 79 -10.80 18.77 7.68
N LYS A 80 -9.64 18.38 8.24
CA LYS A 80 -8.34 19.00 8.01
C LYS A 80 -7.51 18.23 6.97
N GLY A 81 -8.04 17.13 6.43
CA GLY A 81 -7.36 16.26 5.48
C GLY A 81 -6.41 15.24 6.12
N HIS A 82 -6.43 15.06 7.44
CA HIS A 82 -5.63 14.04 8.10
C HIS A 82 -6.30 12.67 7.96
N ARG A 83 -5.50 11.63 7.77
CA ARG A 83 -5.98 10.25 7.62
C ARG A 83 -6.55 9.75 8.94
N LYS A 84 -7.75 9.18 8.88
CA LYS A 84 -8.41 8.50 10.01
C LYS A 84 -8.04 7.02 10.12
N VAL A 85 -7.55 6.43 9.03
CA VAL A 85 -7.04 5.06 8.99
C VAL A 85 -5.52 5.13 8.85
N PRO A 86 -4.76 5.23 9.96
CA PRO A 86 -3.31 5.32 9.93
C PRO A 86 -2.66 3.96 9.63
N GLU A 87 -3.34 2.87 9.92
CA GLU A 87 -2.84 1.50 9.74
C GLU A 87 -3.97 0.60 9.28
N LEU A 88 -3.68 -0.26 8.30
CA LEU A 88 -4.58 -1.28 7.80
C LEU A 88 -3.87 -2.63 7.85
N PHE A 89 -4.54 -3.62 8.41
CA PHE A 89 -4.11 -5.02 8.38
C PHE A 89 -5.04 -5.82 7.48
N ALA A 90 -4.48 -6.39 6.40
CA ALA A 90 -5.22 -7.21 5.46
C ALA A 90 -4.81 -8.68 5.58
N LEU A 91 -5.74 -9.54 5.94
CA LEU A 91 -5.57 -10.99 5.94
C LEU A 91 -6.23 -11.56 4.68
N VAL A 92 -5.42 -11.98 3.73
CA VAL A 92 -5.87 -12.44 2.41
C VAL A 92 -5.24 -13.80 2.09
N PRO A 93 -5.98 -14.78 1.60
CA PRO A 93 -5.45 -16.09 1.22
C PRO A 93 -4.34 -15.98 0.16
N LYS A 94 -3.54 -17.04 0.04
CA LYS A 94 -2.51 -17.15 -1.02
C LYS A 94 -3.15 -17.08 -2.42
N LYS A 95 -2.39 -16.62 -3.41
CA LYS A 95 -2.79 -16.53 -4.82
C LYS A 95 -3.90 -15.49 -5.12
N ASN A 96 -4.07 -14.50 -4.25
CA ASN A 96 -4.99 -13.38 -4.47
C ASN A 96 -4.27 -12.08 -4.84
N ALA A 97 -3.16 -12.15 -5.55
CA ALA A 97 -2.42 -11.00 -6.08
C ALA A 97 -2.05 -9.92 -5.04
N LYS A 98 -1.76 -10.32 -3.78
CA LYS A 98 -1.43 -9.36 -2.69
C LYS A 98 -0.25 -8.46 -3.01
N THR A 99 0.85 -9.05 -3.47
CA THR A 99 2.08 -8.31 -3.81
C THR A 99 1.85 -7.35 -4.97
N THR A 100 1.17 -7.81 -6.02
CA THR A 100 0.79 -6.98 -7.18
C THR A 100 -0.14 -5.85 -6.77
N GLY A 101 -1.20 -6.16 -6.01
CA GLY A 101 -2.12 -5.15 -5.47
C GLY A 101 -1.43 -4.17 -4.52
N GLY A 102 -0.51 -4.67 -3.69
CA GLY A 102 0.33 -3.84 -2.81
C GLY A 102 1.22 -2.88 -3.60
N ALA A 103 1.85 -3.34 -4.67
CA ALA A 103 2.64 -2.51 -5.57
C ALA A 103 1.78 -1.40 -6.21
N ALA A 104 0.58 -1.74 -6.67
CA ALA A 104 -0.37 -0.79 -7.24
C ALA A 104 -0.84 0.26 -6.21
N ILE A 105 -1.14 -0.16 -4.97
CA ILE A 105 -1.52 0.75 -3.87
C ILE A 105 -0.37 1.73 -3.58
N MET A 106 0.88 1.25 -3.55
CA MET A 106 2.02 2.12 -3.29
C MET A 106 2.34 3.06 -4.46
N LEU A 107 2.12 2.65 -5.72
CA LEU A 107 2.18 3.56 -6.86
C LEU A 107 1.07 4.60 -6.81
N THR A 108 -0.14 4.20 -6.43
CA THR A 108 -1.27 5.14 -6.22
C THR A 108 -0.92 6.17 -5.14
N ALA A 109 -0.31 5.73 -4.03
CA ALA A 109 0.16 6.62 -2.97
C ALA A 109 1.19 7.63 -3.49
N LEU A 110 2.15 7.17 -4.30
CA LEU A 110 3.20 8.01 -4.88
C LEU A 110 2.61 9.02 -5.89
N LEU A 111 1.62 8.61 -6.71
CA LEU A 111 0.91 9.45 -7.67
C LEU A 111 0.06 10.54 -7.00
N LEU A 112 -0.59 10.21 -5.88
CA LEU A 112 -1.41 11.15 -5.10
C LEU A 112 -0.57 12.09 -4.24
N ASN A 113 0.69 11.74 -3.98
CA ASN A 113 1.54 12.50 -3.07
C ASN A 113 1.86 13.89 -3.63
N ARG A 114 1.64 14.90 -2.79
CA ARG A 114 1.99 16.31 -3.09
C ARG A 114 3.20 16.80 -2.30
N ARG A 115 3.62 16.05 -1.27
CA ARG A 115 4.75 16.42 -0.42
C ARG A 115 6.05 16.25 -1.20
N PRO A 116 6.89 17.29 -1.32
CA PRO A 116 8.19 17.15 -1.96
C PRO A 116 9.10 16.20 -1.19
N ARG A 117 9.87 15.38 -1.90
CA ARG A 117 10.90 14.49 -1.34
C ARG A 117 10.36 13.48 -0.32
N ALA A 118 9.07 13.15 -0.36
CA ALA A 118 8.48 12.13 0.50
C ALA A 118 9.10 10.75 0.20
N GLU A 119 9.21 9.94 1.24
CA GLU A 119 9.71 8.58 1.13
C GLU A 119 8.60 7.58 1.43
N PHE A 120 8.41 6.62 0.55
CA PHE A 120 7.52 5.48 0.70
C PHE A 120 8.37 4.22 0.75
N LEU A 121 7.95 3.24 1.56
CA LEU A 121 8.63 1.95 1.65
C LEU A 121 7.66 0.81 1.32
N PHE A 122 8.12 -0.12 0.51
CA PHE A 122 7.54 -1.45 0.38
C PHE A 122 8.54 -2.45 0.95
N VAL A 123 8.12 -3.24 1.92
CA VAL A 123 9.00 -4.17 2.64
C VAL A 123 8.53 -5.59 2.43
N GLY A 124 9.36 -6.42 1.80
CA GLY A 124 9.13 -7.86 1.63
C GLY A 124 9.96 -8.69 2.61
N PRO A 125 9.56 -9.93 2.94
CA PRO A 125 10.31 -10.80 3.87
C PRO A 125 11.65 -11.27 3.31
N THR A 126 11.73 -11.44 1.99
CA THR A 126 12.91 -11.93 1.29
C THR A 126 13.25 -11.02 0.10
N GLN A 127 14.46 -11.17 -0.42
CA GLN A 127 14.88 -10.46 -1.63
C GLN A 127 13.98 -10.79 -2.82
N GLU A 128 13.56 -12.05 -2.95
CA GLU A 128 12.68 -12.50 -4.05
C GLU A 128 11.31 -11.79 -4.02
N VAL A 129 10.69 -11.65 -2.83
CA VAL A 129 9.42 -10.95 -2.69
C VAL A 129 9.60 -9.45 -2.96
N ALA A 130 10.69 -8.86 -2.50
CA ALA A 130 11.02 -7.47 -2.80
C ALA A 130 11.27 -7.25 -4.30
N ASP A 131 11.98 -8.16 -4.97
CA ASP A 131 12.21 -8.12 -6.41
C ASP A 131 10.91 -8.25 -7.21
N LEU A 132 10.03 -9.18 -6.81
CA LEU A 132 8.71 -9.32 -7.43
C LEU A 132 7.89 -8.02 -7.28
N ALA A 133 7.86 -7.43 -6.08
CA ALA A 133 7.13 -6.18 -5.85
C ALA A 133 7.67 -5.04 -6.72
N PHE A 134 9.00 -4.95 -6.88
CA PHE A 134 9.61 -3.97 -7.76
C PHE A 134 9.26 -4.22 -9.22
N GLN A 135 9.35 -5.45 -9.70
CA GLN A 135 9.00 -5.83 -11.07
C GLN A 135 7.54 -5.51 -11.39
N GLN A 136 6.62 -5.78 -10.45
CA GLN A 136 5.22 -5.44 -10.62
C GLN A 136 5.03 -3.92 -10.73
N ALA A 137 5.62 -3.13 -9.83
CA ALA A 137 5.52 -1.68 -9.87
C ALA A 137 6.16 -1.06 -11.12
N ALA A 138 7.35 -1.53 -11.50
CA ALA A 138 8.04 -1.08 -12.72
C ALA A 138 7.25 -1.45 -13.97
N GLY A 139 6.78 -2.70 -14.04
CA GLY A 139 5.99 -3.17 -15.16
C GLY A 139 4.65 -2.43 -15.33
N MET A 140 4.00 -2.02 -14.23
CA MET A 140 2.81 -1.15 -14.30
C MET A 140 3.13 0.22 -14.91
N ILE A 141 4.32 0.76 -14.62
CA ILE A 141 4.77 2.01 -15.23
C ILE A 141 5.03 1.81 -16.72
N ASP A 142 5.70 0.72 -17.09
CA ASP A 142 6.05 0.43 -18.49
C ASP A 142 4.79 0.09 -19.33
N ALA A 143 3.75 -0.46 -18.70
CA ALA A 143 2.50 -0.83 -19.35
C ALA A 143 1.54 0.36 -19.58
N ASP A 144 1.90 1.58 -19.19
CA ASP A 144 1.08 2.76 -19.44
C ASP A 144 1.05 3.09 -20.95
N PRO A 145 -0.12 2.98 -21.62
CA PRO A 145 -0.20 3.13 -23.07
C PRO A 145 0.01 4.56 -23.55
N GLU A 146 -0.18 5.55 -22.67
CA GLU A 146 -0.01 6.97 -22.98
C GLU A 146 1.42 7.47 -22.73
N GLY A 147 2.26 6.66 -22.11
CA GLY A 147 3.64 7.02 -21.80
C GLY A 147 3.78 8.12 -20.73
N TYR A 148 2.71 8.44 -20.00
CA TYR A 148 2.76 9.44 -18.95
C TYR A 148 3.57 8.97 -17.75
N LEU A 149 3.36 7.71 -17.31
CA LEU A 149 4.07 7.16 -16.15
C LEU A 149 5.56 7.00 -16.42
N GLN A 150 5.95 6.57 -17.63
CA GLN A 150 7.36 6.45 -18.03
C GLN A 150 8.07 7.81 -18.03
N LYS A 151 7.40 8.88 -18.45
CA LYS A 151 7.93 10.25 -18.40
C LYS A 151 8.02 10.77 -16.97
N ARG A 152 7.06 10.42 -16.12
CA ARG A 152 6.96 10.91 -14.74
C ARG A 152 7.94 10.22 -13.79
N PHE A 153 8.14 8.91 -13.95
CA PHE A 153 8.93 8.12 -13.04
C PHE A 153 10.32 7.78 -13.60
N LEU A 154 11.29 7.74 -12.69
CA LEU A 154 12.63 7.20 -12.93
C LEU A 154 12.75 5.87 -12.20
N LEU A 155 12.95 4.80 -12.97
CA LEU A 155 13.19 3.46 -12.44
C LEU A 155 14.69 3.27 -12.19
N GLN A 156 15.06 2.86 -10.99
CA GLN A 156 16.43 2.56 -10.57
C GLN A 156 16.48 1.11 -10.07
N GLU A 157 16.60 0.18 -11.01
CA GLU A 157 16.50 -1.27 -10.76
C GLU A 157 17.53 -1.78 -9.76
N HIS A 158 18.78 -1.32 -9.88
CA HIS A 158 19.90 -1.77 -9.04
C HIS A 158 19.73 -1.45 -7.55
N ILE A 159 18.89 -0.45 -7.21
CA ILE A 159 18.56 -0.09 -5.82
C ILE A 159 17.07 -0.24 -5.52
N LYS A 160 16.29 -0.86 -6.41
CA LYS A 160 14.85 -1.09 -6.28
C LYS A 160 14.08 0.16 -5.85
N THR A 161 14.32 1.26 -6.56
CA THR A 161 13.74 2.57 -6.23
C THR A 161 13.04 3.17 -7.44
N ILE A 162 11.84 3.68 -7.22
CA ILE A 162 11.04 4.44 -8.18
C ILE A 162 10.99 5.88 -7.69
N THR A 163 11.46 6.82 -8.51
CA THR A 163 11.51 8.25 -8.15
C THR A 163 10.53 9.04 -9.01
N ASP A 164 9.60 9.75 -8.39
CA ASP A 164 8.74 10.73 -9.06
C ASP A 164 9.58 11.97 -9.41
N ARG A 165 9.69 12.26 -10.70
CA ARG A 165 10.48 13.40 -11.22
C ARG A 165 9.88 14.74 -10.84
N LEU A 166 8.55 14.83 -10.58
CA LEU A 166 7.87 16.05 -10.21
C LEU A 166 8.11 16.42 -8.75
N THR A 167 7.77 15.53 -7.84
CA THR A 167 7.87 15.77 -6.39
C THR A 167 9.23 15.41 -5.81
N LYS A 168 10.07 14.68 -6.56
CA LYS A 168 11.32 14.06 -6.08
C LYS A 168 11.09 13.04 -4.96
N SER A 169 9.85 12.59 -4.81
CA SER A 169 9.48 11.55 -3.86
C SER A 169 9.90 10.17 -4.37
N LYS A 170 10.11 9.24 -3.46
CA LYS A 170 10.67 7.93 -3.77
C LYS A 170 9.84 6.82 -3.16
N LEU A 171 9.58 5.78 -3.95
CA LEU A 171 9.15 4.48 -3.45
C LEU A 171 10.38 3.56 -3.45
N LYS A 172 10.82 3.17 -2.27
CA LYS A 172 11.93 2.23 -2.08
C LYS A 172 11.37 0.86 -1.72
N ILE A 173 11.84 -0.17 -2.40
CA ILE A 173 11.44 -1.56 -2.14
C ILE A 173 12.62 -2.27 -1.49
N LYS A 174 12.38 -2.83 -0.31
CA LYS A 174 13.44 -3.36 0.57
C LYS A 174 13.08 -4.69 1.15
N THR A 175 14.10 -5.45 1.52
CA THR A 175 13.96 -6.65 2.34
C THR A 175 13.84 -6.27 3.82
N PHE A 176 13.06 -7.03 4.57
CA PHE A 176 12.88 -6.84 6.01
C PHE A 176 14.16 -7.22 6.77
N ASP A 177 14.83 -6.23 7.32
CA ASP A 177 16.00 -6.39 8.19
C ASP A 177 16.02 -5.33 9.30
N MET A 178 16.95 -5.48 10.26
CA MET A 178 17.08 -4.54 11.38
C MET A 178 17.42 -3.10 10.96
N LYS A 179 17.95 -2.90 9.77
CA LYS A 179 18.38 -1.61 9.25
C LYS A 179 17.39 -0.97 8.28
N VAL A 180 16.28 -1.67 7.98
CA VAL A 180 15.31 -1.22 6.96
C VAL A 180 14.82 0.19 7.22
N MET A 181 14.67 0.57 8.50
CA MET A 181 14.20 1.88 8.94
C MET A 181 15.31 2.85 9.35
N THR A 182 16.60 2.43 9.29
CA THR A 182 17.69 3.29 9.73
C THR A 182 17.76 4.56 8.87
N GLY A 183 17.55 5.72 9.50
CA GLY A 183 17.56 7.02 8.83
C GLY A 183 16.36 7.31 7.94
N ALA A 184 15.36 6.42 7.85
CA ALA A 184 14.16 6.63 7.06
C ALA A 184 13.06 7.30 7.91
N LYS A 185 12.33 8.24 7.28
CA LYS A 185 11.12 8.86 7.83
C LYS A 185 10.00 8.75 6.79
N PRO A 186 9.50 7.54 6.55
CA PRO A 186 8.54 7.32 5.49
C PRO A 186 7.19 7.96 5.82
N VAL A 187 6.49 8.40 4.77
CA VAL A 187 5.10 8.89 4.85
C VAL A 187 4.09 7.77 4.59
N GLY A 188 4.55 6.64 4.09
CA GLY A 188 3.74 5.44 3.86
C GLY A 188 4.62 4.20 3.83
N VAL A 189 4.17 3.13 4.47
CA VAL A 189 4.87 1.83 4.48
C VAL A 189 3.87 0.73 4.22
N LEU A 190 4.21 -0.16 3.30
CA LEU A 190 3.54 -1.44 3.11
C LEU A 190 4.50 -2.56 3.52
N VAL A 191 4.02 -3.46 4.34
CA VAL A 191 4.74 -4.67 4.74
C VAL A 191 4.00 -5.87 4.17
N ASP A 192 4.61 -6.56 3.20
CA ASP A 192 4.03 -7.76 2.58
C ASP A 192 4.46 -9.01 3.33
N GLU A 193 3.60 -10.03 3.34
CA GLU A 193 3.82 -11.33 3.99
C GLU A 193 4.31 -11.22 5.46
N LEU A 194 3.68 -10.32 6.23
CA LEU A 194 4.05 -10.02 7.63
C LEU A 194 4.18 -11.27 8.51
N HIS A 195 3.38 -12.31 8.24
CA HIS A 195 3.41 -13.56 9.00
C HIS A 195 4.77 -14.29 8.91
N LEU A 196 5.49 -14.18 7.79
CA LEU A 196 6.82 -14.76 7.64
C LEU A 196 7.87 -14.02 8.46
N MET A 197 7.66 -12.72 8.67
CA MET A 197 8.56 -11.88 9.46
C MET A 197 8.32 -12.06 10.96
N SER A 198 7.12 -12.46 11.38
CA SER A 198 6.75 -12.57 12.79
C SER A 198 7.61 -13.58 13.58
N SER A 199 8.19 -14.57 12.91
CA SER A 199 9.10 -15.54 13.51
C SER A 199 10.52 -15.00 13.74
N MET A 200 10.87 -13.85 13.18
CA MET A 200 12.19 -13.23 13.34
C MET A 200 12.32 -12.56 14.70
N SER A 201 13.38 -12.84 15.44
CA SER A 201 13.60 -12.31 16.80
C SER A 201 13.57 -10.79 16.92
N TYR A 202 13.83 -10.08 15.83
CA TYR A 202 13.83 -8.63 15.76
C TYR A 202 12.54 -8.01 15.19
N ALA A 203 11.54 -8.83 14.82
CA ALA A 203 10.34 -8.37 14.12
C ALA A 203 9.61 -7.25 14.87
N MET A 204 9.34 -7.43 16.17
CA MET A 204 8.65 -6.42 16.98
C MET A 204 9.41 -5.10 17.06
N ARG A 205 10.74 -5.15 17.09
CA ARG A 205 11.58 -3.94 17.08
C ARG A 205 11.42 -3.17 15.76
N VAL A 206 11.50 -3.88 14.63
CA VAL A 206 11.38 -3.26 13.30
C VAL A 206 9.99 -2.68 13.10
N VAL A 207 8.93 -3.42 13.44
CA VAL A 207 7.54 -2.89 13.38
C VAL A 207 7.38 -1.65 14.27
N GLY A 208 7.94 -1.67 15.49
CA GLY A 208 7.94 -0.51 16.37
C GLY A 208 8.69 0.69 15.78
N GLN A 209 9.82 0.47 15.10
CA GLN A 209 10.55 1.53 14.39
C GLN A 209 9.76 2.08 13.20
N ILE A 210 9.07 1.22 12.43
CA ILE A 210 8.19 1.64 11.33
C ILE A 210 7.10 2.58 11.87
N ARG A 211 6.38 2.16 12.90
CA ARG A 211 5.33 2.96 13.54
C ARG A 211 5.87 4.28 14.09
N GLY A 212 7.00 4.23 14.82
CA GLY A 212 7.65 5.43 15.37
C GLY A 212 8.14 6.40 14.28
N GLY A 213 8.66 5.89 13.17
CA GLY A 213 9.12 6.71 12.03
C GLY A 213 7.97 7.42 11.31
N MET A 214 6.77 6.85 11.33
CA MET A 214 5.58 7.44 10.71
C MET A 214 4.90 8.52 11.56
N ILE A 215 5.04 8.49 12.90
CA ILE A 215 4.46 9.49 13.81
C ILE A 215 4.93 10.92 13.46
N ALA A 216 6.17 11.05 12.99
CA ALA A 216 6.73 12.34 12.58
C ALA A 216 6.14 12.90 11.27
N ASN A 217 5.26 12.14 10.61
CA ASN A 217 4.67 12.47 9.30
C ASN A 217 3.16 12.21 9.34
N PRO A 218 2.38 13.00 10.09
CA PRO A 218 0.93 12.85 10.18
C PRO A 218 0.23 13.11 8.83
#